data_8ffcc821edee372c9c534f9ca7021802
#
_entry.id   8ffcc821edee372c9c534f9ca7021802
#
_cell.length_a   1.000
_cell.length_b   1.000
_cell.length_c   1.000
_cell.angle_alpha   90.00
_cell.angle_beta   90.00
_cell.angle_gamma   90.00
#
_symmetry.space_group_name_H-M   'P 1'
#
loop_
_entity.id
_entity.type
_entity.pdbx_description
1 polymer ?
#
loop_
_entity_poly.entity_id
_entity_poly.type
_entity_poly.pdbx_seq_one_letter_code
_entity_poly.pdbx_strand_id
1 'polypeptide(L)'
;MENRKKLLEVKNLKKYYPVRTGFVKKTELKAVDDVSFFIRKGETLGIVGESGCGKSTLGKSILRLEEPTAGDILYDGTSIMGKNMKEYRTRMQIVFQDPYASLDPRKTVSDLIGEAMDLQNLCSSKAERKERILELMNLVGLNTQFYNRFPHEFSGGQRQRIGIARALAVTPGF
;
A
#
# COMPACT_ATOMS: atom_id res chain seq x y z
N MET A 1 -0.89 -27.28 -14.07
CA MET A 1 -0.78 -26.00 -13.31
C MET A 1 -0.87 -24.89 -14.33
N GLU A 2 -1.93 -24.08 -14.26
CA GLU A 2 -2.19 -23.00 -15.19
C GLU A 2 -1.02 -22.01 -15.20
N ASN A 3 -0.55 -21.68 -16.39
CA ASN A 3 0.56 -20.74 -16.61
C ASN A 3 0.10 -19.30 -16.35
N ARG A 4 -0.26 -19.00 -15.08
CA ARG A 4 -0.73 -17.67 -14.66
C ARG A 4 0.37 -16.66 -14.87
N LYS A 5 0.05 -15.56 -15.55
CA LYS A 5 0.97 -14.45 -15.82
C LYS A 5 1.52 -13.87 -14.49
N LYS A 6 2.81 -13.57 -14.45
CA LYS A 6 3.44 -12.84 -13.35
C LYS A 6 2.83 -11.43 -13.29
N LEU A 7 2.26 -11.06 -12.14
CA LEU A 7 1.74 -9.72 -11.88
C LEU A 7 2.84 -8.79 -11.37
N LEU A 8 3.62 -9.29 -10.41
CA LEU A 8 4.76 -8.59 -9.84
C LEU A 8 6.02 -9.46 -9.97
N GLU A 9 7.13 -8.87 -10.37
CA GLU A 9 8.44 -9.50 -10.35
C GLU A 9 9.47 -8.53 -9.75
N VAL A 10 10.18 -8.99 -8.74
CA VAL A 10 11.23 -8.25 -8.04
C VAL A 10 12.55 -8.93 -8.35
N LYS A 11 13.56 -8.15 -8.78
CA LYS A 11 14.86 -8.65 -9.21
C LYS A 11 15.99 -7.93 -8.48
N ASN A 12 16.77 -8.68 -7.70
CA ASN A 12 17.97 -8.23 -7.00
C ASN A 12 17.76 -6.91 -6.25
N LEU A 13 16.58 -6.77 -5.61
CA LEU A 13 16.16 -5.55 -4.95
C LEU A 13 17.03 -5.26 -3.73
N LYS A 14 17.53 -4.03 -3.64
CA LYS A 14 18.35 -3.55 -2.54
C LYS A 14 17.79 -2.26 -1.99
N LYS A 15 17.74 -2.15 -0.66
CA LYS A 15 17.45 -0.90 0.02
C LYS A 15 18.40 -0.71 1.18
N TYR A 16 19.28 0.27 1.04
CA TYR A 16 20.30 0.62 2.01
C TYR A 16 20.05 2.01 2.55
N TYR A 17 20.24 2.19 3.84
CA TYR A 17 20.14 3.47 4.51
C TYR A 17 21.53 3.93 4.96
N PRO A 18 21.93 5.17 4.67
CA PRO A 18 23.17 5.71 5.20
C PRO A 18 23.05 5.93 6.71
N VAL A 19 23.92 5.30 7.48
CA VAL A 19 23.99 5.45 8.94
C VAL A 19 25.33 6.08 9.29
N ARG A 20 25.31 7.12 10.13
CA ARG A 20 26.53 7.73 10.66
C ARG A 20 26.94 7.00 11.94
N THR A 21 28.06 6.31 11.91
CA THR A 21 28.71 5.71 13.08
C THR A 21 29.87 6.59 13.51
N GLY A 22 29.67 7.42 14.55
CA GLY A 22 30.69 8.37 15.02
C GLY A 22 30.85 9.62 14.14
N PHE A 23 31.91 10.41 14.39
CA PHE A 23 32.11 11.73 13.75
C PHE A 23 32.50 11.64 12.26
N VAL A 24 33.00 10.51 11.76
CA VAL A 24 33.63 10.45 10.42
C VAL A 24 33.20 9.26 9.58
N LYS A 25 32.71 8.15 10.17
CA LYS A 25 32.44 6.93 9.43
C LYS A 25 30.98 6.84 8.96
N LYS A 26 30.77 6.82 7.64
CA LYS A 26 29.48 6.47 7.03
C LYS A 26 29.45 4.95 6.82
N THR A 27 28.48 4.28 7.39
CA THR A 27 28.14 2.86 7.14
C THR A 27 26.76 2.78 6.49
N GLU A 28 26.48 1.70 5.80
CA GLU A 28 25.17 1.45 5.23
C GLU A 28 24.44 0.37 6.02
N LEU A 29 23.22 0.65 6.46
CA LEU A 29 22.31 -0.36 6.97
C LEU A 29 21.61 -1.01 5.78
N LYS A 30 21.89 -2.26 5.52
CA LYS A 30 21.28 -3.06 4.46
C LYS A 30 19.94 -3.62 4.95
N ALA A 31 18.87 -2.86 4.77
CA ALA A 31 17.52 -3.25 5.21
C ALA A 31 16.89 -4.29 4.29
N VAL A 32 17.18 -4.21 2.98
CA VAL A 32 16.86 -5.23 1.97
C VAL A 32 18.12 -5.44 1.16
N ASP A 33 18.58 -6.68 1.04
CA ASP A 33 19.83 -7.01 0.34
C ASP A 33 19.61 -8.19 -0.61
N ASP A 34 19.64 -7.90 -1.91
CA ASP A 34 19.59 -8.85 -3.01
C ASP A 34 18.35 -9.78 -3.05
N VAL A 35 17.16 -9.22 -2.81
CA VAL A 35 15.91 -9.98 -2.76
C VAL A 35 15.28 -10.11 -4.15
N SER A 36 14.95 -11.35 -4.54
CA SER A 36 14.28 -11.66 -5.81
C SER A 36 13.14 -12.64 -5.60
N PHE A 37 11.97 -12.33 -6.15
CA PHE A 37 10.79 -13.20 -6.19
C PHE A 37 9.78 -12.70 -7.23
N PHE A 38 8.71 -13.45 -7.40
CA PHE A 38 7.58 -13.00 -8.22
C PHE A 38 6.25 -13.43 -7.57
N ILE A 39 5.17 -12.74 -7.97
CA ILE A 39 3.80 -13.05 -7.58
C ILE A 39 2.97 -13.12 -8.85
N ARG A 40 2.19 -14.20 -9.01
CA ARG A 40 1.28 -14.36 -10.14
C ARG A 40 -0.07 -13.70 -9.86
N LYS A 41 -0.82 -13.43 -10.90
CA LYS A 41 -2.18 -12.90 -10.76
C LYS A 41 -3.05 -13.86 -9.95
N GLY A 42 -3.68 -13.35 -8.87
CA GLY A 42 -4.50 -14.13 -7.93
C GLY A 42 -3.70 -15.01 -6.97
N GLU A 43 -2.38 -14.80 -6.85
CA GLU A 43 -1.51 -15.47 -5.89
C GLU A 43 -1.31 -14.60 -4.65
N THR A 44 -1.18 -15.24 -3.50
CA THR A 44 -0.79 -14.60 -2.24
C THR A 44 0.59 -15.09 -1.83
N LEU A 45 1.53 -14.16 -1.62
CA LEU A 45 2.87 -14.45 -1.13
C LEU A 45 3.00 -14.00 0.33
N GLY A 46 3.29 -14.93 1.24
CA GLY A 46 3.62 -14.63 2.64
C GLY A 46 5.11 -14.31 2.82
N ILE A 47 5.41 -13.19 3.48
CA ILE A 47 6.78 -12.83 3.87
C ILE A 47 6.90 -12.93 5.38
N VAL A 48 7.76 -13.84 5.87
CA VAL A 48 7.94 -14.15 7.29
C VAL A 48 9.36 -13.79 7.71
N GLY A 49 9.54 -13.44 8.97
CA GLY A 49 10.85 -13.12 9.55
C GLY A 49 10.70 -12.36 10.86
N GLU A 50 11.79 -12.19 11.59
CA GLU A 50 11.85 -11.50 12.88
C GLU A 50 11.48 -10.02 12.77
N SER A 51 11.18 -9.38 13.92
CA SER A 51 10.96 -7.93 13.95
C SER A 51 12.24 -7.21 13.52
N GLY A 52 12.10 -6.18 12.66
CA GLY A 52 13.24 -5.40 12.18
C GLY A 52 14.02 -6.01 11.02
N CYS A 53 13.70 -7.23 10.53
CA CYS A 53 14.44 -7.87 9.42
C CYS A 53 14.17 -7.28 8.02
N GLY A 54 13.46 -6.16 7.91
CA GLY A 54 13.27 -5.46 6.62
C GLY A 54 11.96 -5.73 5.88
N LYS A 55 11.01 -6.53 6.42
CA LYS A 55 9.71 -6.85 5.75
C LYS A 55 8.93 -5.61 5.33
N SER A 56 8.77 -4.65 6.24
CA SER A 56 8.05 -3.41 5.96
C SER A 56 8.79 -2.53 4.95
N THR A 57 10.12 -2.50 5.02
CA THR A 57 10.98 -1.81 4.05
C THR A 57 10.83 -2.42 2.66
N LEU A 58 10.83 -3.76 2.57
CA LEU A 58 10.61 -4.47 1.31
C LEU A 58 9.26 -4.09 0.69
N GLY A 59 8.15 -4.16 1.46
CA GLY A 59 6.82 -3.78 0.98
C GLY A 59 6.75 -2.33 0.50
N LYS A 60 7.32 -1.39 1.26
CA LYS A 60 7.38 0.03 0.87
C LYS A 60 8.26 0.26 -0.36
N SER A 61 9.37 -0.48 -0.50
CA SER A 61 10.24 -0.39 -1.66
C SER A 61 9.56 -0.92 -2.93
N ILE A 62 8.80 -2.02 -2.84
CA ILE A 62 8.01 -2.55 -3.96
C ILE A 62 7.02 -1.51 -4.49
N LEU A 63 6.37 -0.79 -3.60
CA LEU A 63 5.42 0.27 -3.95
C LEU A 63 6.11 1.61 -4.25
N ARG A 64 7.44 1.67 -4.20
CA ARG A 64 8.22 2.89 -4.33
C ARG A 64 7.68 4.04 -3.47
N LEU A 65 7.26 3.70 -2.25
CA LEU A 65 7.08 4.67 -1.16
C LEU A 65 8.44 5.05 -0.56
N GLU A 66 9.39 4.11 -0.65
CA GLU A 66 10.80 4.29 -0.38
C GLU A 66 11.57 3.82 -1.61
N GLU A 67 12.29 4.72 -2.27
CA GLU A 67 13.03 4.38 -3.48
C GLU A 67 14.09 3.31 -3.19
N PRO A 68 14.13 2.20 -3.94
CA PRO A 68 15.20 1.21 -3.86
C PRO A 68 16.58 1.81 -4.14
N THR A 69 17.60 1.24 -3.54
CA THR A 69 19.00 1.60 -3.81
C THR A 69 19.49 0.98 -5.12
N ALA A 70 19.03 -0.25 -5.41
CA ALA A 70 19.34 -0.97 -6.65
C ALA A 70 18.31 -2.09 -6.87
N GLY A 71 18.39 -2.74 -8.03
CA GLY A 71 17.48 -3.80 -8.47
C GLY A 71 16.38 -3.28 -9.37
N ASP A 72 15.45 -4.16 -9.73
CA ASP A 72 14.33 -3.83 -10.61
C ASP A 72 13.01 -4.39 -10.07
N ILE A 73 11.93 -3.68 -10.35
CA ILE A 73 10.56 -4.06 -10.01
C ILE A 73 9.73 -3.97 -11.28
N LEU A 74 9.19 -5.11 -11.69
CA LEU A 74 8.30 -5.17 -12.85
C LEU A 74 6.86 -5.40 -12.38
N TYR A 75 5.96 -4.56 -12.84
CA TYR A 75 4.52 -4.74 -12.67
C TYR A 75 3.90 -5.04 -14.03
N ASP A 76 3.20 -6.16 -14.12
CA ASP A 76 2.62 -6.68 -15.38
C ASP A 76 3.63 -6.74 -16.54
N GLY A 77 4.87 -7.15 -16.23
CA GLY A 77 5.98 -7.29 -17.19
C GLY A 77 6.70 -5.99 -17.55
N THR A 78 6.29 -4.86 -16.99
CA THR A 78 6.91 -3.54 -17.26
C THR A 78 7.65 -3.04 -16.04
N SER A 79 8.94 -2.69 -16.18
CA SER A 79 9.69 -2.06 -15.08
C SER A 79 9.05 -0.74 -14.67
N ILE A 80 8.86 -0.58 -13.37
CA ILE A 80 8.32 0.65 -12.77
C ILE A 80 9.43 1.56 -12.23
N MET A 81 10.70 1.15 -12.34
CA MET A 81 11.81 1.96 -11.87
C MET A 81 11.95 3.24 -12.71
N GLY A 82 12.20 4.36 -12.05
CA GLY A 82 12.31 5.68 -12.69
C GLY A 82 11.01 6.24 -13.28
N LYS A 83 9.88 5.48 -13.26
CA LYS A 83 8.60 5.94 -13.79
C LYS A 83 7.81 6.79 -12.79
N ASN A 84 6.89 7.59 -13.31
CA ASN A 84 5.92 8.28 -12.49
C ASN A 84 4.95 7.27 -11.87
N MET A 85 4.90 7.20 -10.54
CA MET A 85 4.06 6.25 -9.81
C MET A 85 2.58 6.60 -9.80
N LYS A 86 2.16 7.74 -10.34
CA LYS A 86 0.75 8.17 -10.33
C LYS A 86 -0.18 7.13 -10.97
N GLU A 87 0.23 6.55 -12.11
CA GLU A 87 -0.54 5.52 -12.81
C GLU A 87 -0.59 4.18 -12.05
N TYR A 88 0.43 3.91 -11.24
CA TYR A 88 0.51 2.66 -10.46
C TYR A 88 -0.19 2.76 -9.12
N ARG A 89 -0.45 3.98 -8.60
CA ARG A 89 -1.14 4.18 -7.31
C ARG A 89 -2.59 3.65 -7.29
N THR A 90 -3.25 3.54 -8.44
CA THR A 90 -4.57 2.89 -8.54
C THR A 90 -4.47 1.38 -8.58
N ARG A 91 -3.37 0.85 -9.09
CA ARG A 91 -3.19 -0.60 -9.34
C ARG A 91 -2.52 -1.32 -8.18
N MET A 92 -1.72 -0.60 -7.38
CA MET A 92 -0.93 -1.13 -6.28
C MET A 92 -1.21 -0.33 -5.02
N GLN A 93 -1.70 -1.00 -3.98
CA GLN A 93 -2.11 -0.39 -2.72
C GLN A 93 -1.42 -1.02 -1.53
N ILE A 94 -1.39 -0.32 -0.41
CA ILE A 94 -0.85 -0.80 0.85
C ILE A 94 -1.85 -0.60 1.98
N VAL A 95 -1.98 -1.60 2.83
CA VAL A 95 -2.65 -1.49 4.13
C VAL A 95 -1.56 -1.53 5.20
N PHE A 96 -1.41 -0.45 5.94
CA PHE A 96 -0.40 -0.36 6.99
C PHE A 96 -0.78 -1.16 8.22
N GLN A 97 0.23 -1.68 8.91
CA GLN A 97 0.06 -2.43 10.15
C GLN A 97 -0.47 -1.55 11.29
N ASP A 98 -0.03 -0.27 11.36
CA ASP A 98 -0.53 0.70 12.33
C ASP A 98 -1.66 1.52 11.73
N PRO A 99 -2.92 1.25 12.13
CA PRO A 99 -4.05 2.00 11.64
C PRO A 99 -4.14 3.42 12.21
N TYR A 100 -3.50 3.70 13.35
CA TYR A 100 -3.49 5.04 13.96
C TYR A 100 -2.65 6.02 13.14
N ALA A 101 -1.45 5.62 12.77
CA ALA A 101 -0.56 6.46 11.97
C ALA A 101 -0.98 6.58 10.50
N SER A 102 -1.87 5.70 10.02
CA SER A 102 -2.24 5.64 8.61
C SER A 102 -3.47 6.48 8.22
N LEU A 103 -4.27 6.95 9.20
CA LEU A 103 -5.50 7.72 8.96
C LEU A 103 -5.32 9.15 9.45
N ASP A 104 -5.62 10.15 8.61
CA ASP A 104 -5.65 11.56 9.03
C ASP A 104 -6.82 11.76 10.02
N PRO A 105 -6.55 12.13 11.29
CA PRO A 105 -7.58 12.25 12.31
C PRO A 105 -8.57 13.40 12.07
N ARG A 106 -8.28 14.30 11.15
CA ARG A 106 -9.11 15.46 10.78
C ARG A 106 -10.11 15.15 9.67
N LYS A 107 -10.01 13.98 9.04
CA LYS A 107 -10.88 13.54 7.94
C LYS A 107 -11.94 12.57 8.46
N THR A 108 -13.14 12.65 7.89
CA THR A 108 -14.20 11.67 8.17
C THR A 108 -13.91 10.33 7.49
N VAL A 109 -14.64 9.28 7.88
CA VAL A 109 -14.56 7.98 7.21
C VAL A 109 -14.82 8.11 5.71
N SER A 110 -15.82 8.89 5.32
CA SER A 110 -16.15 9.14 3.92
C SER A 110 -15.05 9.86 3.15
N ASP A 111 -14.34 10.79 3.81
CA ASP A 111 -13.21 11.48 3.18
C ASP A 111 -12.03 10.54 3.01
N LEU A 112 -11.72 9.75 4.04
CA LEU A 112 -10.60 8.81 4.02
C LEU A 112 -10.76 7.71 2.95
N ILE A 113 -11.97 7.17 2.81
CA ILE A 113 -12.24 6.14 1.79
C ILE A 113 -12.34 6.77 0.40
N GLY A 114 -12.99 7.93 0.28
CA GLY A 114 -13.27 8.58 -1.00
C GLY A 114 -12.10 9.34 -1.61
N GLU A 115 -11.10 9.74 -0.82
CA GLU A 115 -9.99 10.58 -1.29
C GLU A 115 -9.27 10.00 -2.53
N ALA A 116 -9.01 8.70 -2.53
CA ALA A 116 -8.36 8.04 -3.66
C ALA A 116 -9.25 8.04 -4.91
N MET A 117 -10.56 7.91 -4.75
CA MET A 117 -11.53 8.02 -5.86
C MET A 117 -11.56 9.44 -6.43
N ASP A 118 -11.55 10.45 -5.56
CA ASP A 118 -11.59 11.86 -5.95
C ASP A 118 -10.31 12.25 -6.72
N LEU A 119 -9.14 11.85 -6.22
CA LEU A 119 -7.84 12.10 -6.87
C LEU A 119 -7.71 11.46 -8.26
N GLN A 120 -8.42 10.38 -8.49
CA GLN A 120 -8.39 9.63 -9.75
C GLN A 120 -9.63 9.89 -10.63
N ASN A 121 -10.55 10.77 -10.19
CA ASN A 121 -11.81 11.08 -10.88
C ASN A 121 -12.63 9.82 -11.23
N LEU A 122 -12.75 8.88 -10.27
CA LEU A 122 -13.42 7.59 -10.50
C LEU A 122 -14.94 7.65 -10.37
N CYS A 123 -15.50 8.74 -9.89
CA CYS A 123 -16.94 8.94 -9.73
C CYS A 123 -17.41 10.13 -10.56
N SER A 124 -18.51 9.96 -11.27
CA SER A 124 -19.12 11.01 -12.12
C SER A 124 -19.96 11.99 -11.31
N SER A 125 -20.40 11.61 -10.10
CA SER A 125 -21.26 12.42 -9.24
C SER A 125 -21.01 12.17 -7.76
N LYS A 126 -21.45 13.13 -6.91
CA LYS A 126 -21.43 12.97 -5.45
C LYS A 126 -22.32 11.80 -4.97
N ALA A 127 -23.40 11.51 -5.69
CA ALA A 127 -24.28 10.40 -5.38
C ALA A 127 -23.59 9.06 -5.59
N GLU A 128 -22.95 8.86 -6.74
CA GLU A 128 -22.16 7.68 -7.06
C GLU A 128 -21.01 7.49 -6.08
N ARG A 129 -20.28 8.57 -5.76
CA ARG A 129 -19.21 8.54 -4.74
C ARG A 129 -19.72 8.02 -3.40
N LYS A 130 -20.86 8.55 -2.94
CA LYS A 130 -21.46 8.13 -1.66
C LYS A 130 -21.86 6.66 -1.69
N GLU A 131 -22.52 6.21 -2.74
CA GLU A 131 -22.95 4.82 -2.92
C GLU A 131 -21.75 3.86 -2.85
N ARG A 132 -20.69 4.11 -3.62
CA ARG A 132 -19.48 3.30 -3.60
C ARG A 132 -18.80 3.26 -2.23
N ILE A 133 -18.78 4.38 -1.49
CA ILE A 133 -18.23 4.41 -0.13
C ILE A 133 -19.07 3.52 0.80
N LEU A 134 -20.41 3.59 0.72
CA LEU A 134 -21.29 2.78 1.55
C LEU A 134 -21.15 1.28 1.22
N GLU A 135 -21.00 0.93 -0.04
CA GLU A 135 -20.70 -0.45 -0.48
C GLU A 135 -19.38 -0.95 0.12
N LEU A 136 -18.32 -0.14 0.05
CA LEU A 136 -17.01 -0.48 0.62
C LEU A 136 -17.06 -0.62 2.15
N MET A 137 -17.81 0.25 2.83
CA MET A 137 -18.03 0.13 4.28
C MET A 137 -18.72 -1.19 4.61
N ASN A 138 -19.77 -1.55 3.89
CA ASN A 138 -20.46 -2.83 4.05
C ASN A 138 -19.51 -4.01 3.78
N LEU A 139 -18.73 -3.96 2.71
CA LEU A 139 -17.79 -5.02 2.31
C LEU A 139 -16.79 -5.35 3.43
N VAL A 140 -16.31 -4.32 4.16
CA VAL A 140 -15.38 -4.50 5.27
C VAL A 140 -16.08 -4.67 6.63
N GLY A 141 -17.40 -4.75 6.67
CA GLY A 141 -18.19 -4.91 7.89
C GLY A 141 -18.20 -3.69 8.81
N LEU A 142 -18.18 -2.48 8.24
CA LEU A 142 -18.39 -1.22 8.95
C LEU A 142 -19.85 -0.79 8.82
N ASN A 143 -20.44 -0.32 9.93
CA ASN A 143 -21.79 0.24 9.90
C ASN A 143 -21.78 1.55 9.09
N THR A 144 -22.67 1.64 8.10
CA THR A 144 -22.81 2.80 7.21
C THR A 144 -23.21 4.09 7.92
N GLN A 145 -23.82 4.00 9.12
CA GLN A 145 -24.11 5.16 9.98
C GLN A 145 -22.84 5.90 10.41
N PHE A 146 -21.67 5.25 10.33
CA PHE A 146 -20.37 5.84 10.68
C PHE A 146 -19.75 6.68 9.56
N TYR A 147 -20.43 6.87 8.45
CA TYR A 147 -19.98 7.59 7.26
C TYR A 147 -19.33 8.95 7.55
N ASN A 148 -19.92 9.73 8.47
CA ASN A 148 -19.44 11.07 8.84
C ASN A 148 -18.60 11.09 10.13
N ARG A 149 -18.26 9.95 10.73
CA ARG A 149 -17.47 9.89 11.95
C ARG A 149 -15.99 10.05 11.66
N PHE A 150 -15.25 10.44 12.71
CA PHE A 150 -13.80 10.62 12.68
C PHE A 150 -13.05 9.39 13.19
N PRO A 151 -11.79 9.16 12.79
CA PRO A 151 -11.01 7.99 13.20
C PRO A 151 -10.88 7.79 14.71
N HIS A 152 -10.82 8.88 15.49
CA HIS A 152 -10.68 8.79 16.95
C HIS A 152 -11.90 8.15 17.67
N GLU A 153 -13.06 8.09 17.00
CA GLU A 153 -14.28 7.48 17.53
C GLU A 153 -14.34 5.95 17.37
N PHE A 154 -13.29 5.34 16.78
CA PHE A 154 -13.25 3.93 16.41
C PHE A 154 -12.21 3.14 17.19
N SER A 155 -12.49 1.84 17.40
CA SER A 155 -11.51 0.87 17.88
C SER A 155 -10.39 0.64 16.86
N GLY A 156 -9.25 0.08 17.29
CA GLY A 156 -8.14 -0.26 16.40
C GLY A 156 -8.56 -1.17 15.23
N GLY A 157 -9.38 -2.19 15.51
CA GLY A 157 -9.89 -3.08 14.46
C GLY A 157 -10.83 -2.40 13.47
N GLN A 158 -11.65 -1.45 13.92
CA GLN A 158 -12.50 -0.66 13.02
C GLN A 158 -11.68 0.30 12.16
N ARG A 159 -10.64 0.93 12.71
CA ARG A 159 -9.69 1.76 11.94
C ARG A 159 -8.95 0.95 10.89
N GLN A 160 -8.56 -0.30 11.21
CA GLN A 160 -7.98 -1.22 10.22
C GLN A 160 -8.94 -1.47 9.06
N ARG A 161 -10.23 -1.69 9.34
CA ARG A 161 -11.27 -1.85 8.30
C ARG A 161 -11.42 -0.60 7.44
N ILE A 162 -11.34 0.60 8.02
CA ILE A 162 -11.33 1.86 7.24
C ILE A 162 -10.11 1.89 6.30
N GLY A 163 -8.92 1.52 6.79
CA GLY A 163 -7.71 1.41 5.97
C GLY A 163 -7.83 0.42 4.82
N ILE A 164 -8.49 -0.73 5.06
CA ILE A 164 -8.77 -1.73 4.01
C ILE A 164 -9.77 -1.17 2.99
N ALA A 165 -10.87 -0.55 3.44
CA ALA A 165 -11.86 0.07 2.54
C ALA A 165 -11.22 1.15 1.66
N ARG A 166 -10.33 1.98 2.23
CA ARG A 166 -9.56 2.99 1.49
C ARG A 166 -8.69 2.37 0.40
N ALA A 167 -8.00 1.27 0.71
CA ALA A 167 -7.17 0.58 -0.29
C ALA A 167 -8.02 -0.03 -1.42
N LEU A 168 -9.19 -0.58 -1.09
CA LEU A 168 -10.11 -1.18 -2.07
C LEU A 168 -10.83 -0.15 -2.95
N ALA A 169 -10.86 1.12 -2.55
CA ALA A 169 -11.60 2.18 -3.23
C ALA A 169 -11.20 2.39 -4.71
N VAL A 170 -9.96 2.07 -5.06
CA VAL A 170 -9.42 2.16 -6.42
C VAL A 170 -9.38 0.82 -7.17
N THR A 171 -9.93 -0.24 -6.59
CA THR A 171 -9.98 -1.59 -7.18
C THR A 171 -8.58 -2.08 -7.59
N PRO A 172 -7.63 -2.17 -6.65
CA PRO A 172 -6.25 -2.49 -6.97
C PRO A 172 -6.08 -3.92 -7.49
N GLY A 173 -5.06 -4.14 -8.31
CA GLY A 173 -4.66 -5.47 -8.77
C GLY A 173 -3.60 -6.14 -7.88
N PHE A 174 -2.95 -5.33 -6.99
CA PHE A 174 -1.93 -5.76 -6.05
C PHE A 174 -1.99 -4.95 -4.77
#